data_773afc3c8afe4f38938915a2c415fd22
#
_entry.id   773afc3c8afe4f38938915a2c415fd22
#
_cell.length_a   1.000
_cell.length_b   1.000
_cell.length_c   1.000
_cell.angle_alpha   90.00
_cell.angle_beta   90.00
_cell.angle_gamma   90.00
#
_symmetry.space_group_name_H-M   'P 1'
#
loop_
_entity.id
_entity.type
_entity.pdbx_description
1 polymer ?
#
loop_
_entity_poly.entity_id
_entity_poly.type
_entity_poly.pdbx_seq_one_letter_code
_entity_poly.pdbx_strand_id
1 'polypeptide(L)'
;MTRKAVRLTVETFEAVADPGAASLFWELDPVRRARVPRDQAASVKREWIQGVQRDWGPCGRVVTVDDLPVGYALYAPAAFVPGSAAFPTAPVSADAVVLTRLWVSPEQRGGGLGRMLVQSMAKDLVERRACAAVEAFGAVQRSDQVLPEGFLSSVGFITQRAHPNSPRMRMELRSAVKLRDEVEQALERLARLLKPAKGAAGEVSRSLGSVHSAERSSDALRRST
;
A
#
# COMPACT_ATOMS: atom_id res chain seq x y z
N MET A 1 -2.84 -16.34 -2.46
CA MET A 1 -1.97 -15.41 -1.70
C MET A 1 -2.76 -14.15 -1.38
N THR A 2 -3.05 -13.95 -0.11
CA THR A 2 -3.78 -12.77 0.37
C THR A 2 -2.78 -11.72 0.83
N ARG A 3 -2.90 -10.49 0.27
CA ARG A 3 -2.03 -9.36 0.61
C ARG A 3 -2.84 -8.29 1.33
N LYS A 4 -2.37 -7.84 2.48
CA LYS A 4 -3.01 -6.78 3.27
C LYS A 4 -1.98 -5.76 3.71
N ALA A 5 -2.40 -4.50 3.84
CA ALA A 5 -1.59 -3.45 4.48
C ALA A 5 -2.35 -2.95 5.72
N VAL A 6 -1.70 -3.07 6.87
CA VAL A 6 -2.27 -2.74 8.18
C VAL A 6 -1.45 -1.66 8.88
N ARG A 7 -1.98 -1.06 9.94
CA ARG A 7 -1.23 -0.14 10.80
C ARG A 7 -0.08 -0.89 11.46
N LEU A 8 1.06 -0.24 11.58
CA LEU A 8 2.22 -0.77 12.28
C LEU A 8 1.98 -0.68 13.79
N THR A 9 2.20 -1.80 14.46
CA THR A 9 2.40 -1.88 15.92
C THR A 9 3.83 -2.29 16.21
N VAL A 10 4.28 -2.20 17.44
CA VAL A 10 5.61 -2.66 17.84
C VAL A 10 5.77 -4.15 17.54
N GLU A 11 4.76 -4.96 17.86
CA GLU A 11 4.78 -6.40 17.65
C GLU A 11 4.87 -6.75 16.17
N THR A 12 4.08 -6.10 15.31
CA THR A 12 4.14 -6.34 13.86
C THR A 12 5.43 -5.84 13.24
N PHE A 13 6.02 -4.76 13.77
CA PHE A 13 7.33 -4.27 13.34
C PHE A 13 8.45 -5.27 13.68
N GLU A 14 8.45 -5.78 14.91
CA GLU A 14 9.45 -6.75 15.39
C GLU A 14 9.32 -8.12 14.71
N ALA A 15 8.12 -8.48 14.26
CA ALA A 15 7.88 -9.71 13.51
C ALA A 15 8.45 -9.68 12.08
N VAL A 16 8.78 -8.49 11.55
CA VAL A 16 9.42 -8.38 10.23
C VAL A 16 10.93 -8.60 10.36
N ALA A 17 11.45 -9.59 9.67
CA ALA A 17 12.87 -9.97 9.72
C ALA A 17 13.76 -9.03 8.88
N ASP A 18 13.75 -7.72 9.16
CA ASP A 18 14.65 -6.74 8.55
C ASP A 18 15.96 -6.66 9.34
N PRO A 19 17.12 -7.04 8.75
CA PRO A 19 18.41 -6.90 9.42
C PRO A 19 18.75 -5.46 9.85
N GLY A 20 18.17 -4.47 9.19
CA GLY A 20 18.37 -3.05 9.48
C GLY A 20 17.32 -2.43 10.41
N ALA A 21 16.38 -3.21 10.96
CA ALA A 21 15.26 -2.70 11.78
C ALA A 21 15.73 -1.87 12.99
N ALA A 22 16.81 -2.27 13.64
CA ALA A 22 17.38 -1.58 14.79
C ALA A 22 18.19 -0.32 14.44
N SER A 23 18.36 0.03 13.15
CA SER A 23 19.08 1.25 12.77
C SER A 23 18.36 2.49 13.32
N LEU A 24 19.13 3.36 13.97
CA LEU A 24 18.68 4.65 14.52
C LEU A 24 19.11 5.83 13.65
N PHE A 25 19.36 5.57 12.38
CA PHE A 25 19.85 6.57 11.43
C PHE A 25 18.96 7.80 11.32
N TRP A 26 17.66 7.58 11.35
CA TRP A 26 16.64 8.62 11.21
C TRP A 26 16.17 9.19 12.56
N GLU A 27 16.08 8.32 13.56
CA GLU A 27 15.46 8.60 14.86
C GLU A 27 16.33 9.46 15.77
N LEU A 28 17.64 9.44 15.53
CA LEU A 28 18.61 10.21 16.31
C LEU A 28 19.53 11.02 15.38
N ASP A 29 19.96 12.18 15.88
CA ASP A 29 21.06 12.90 15.27
C ASP A 29 22.37 12.09 15.36
N PRO A 30 23.37 12.37 14.50
CA PRO A 30 24.61 11.60 14.47
C PRO A 30 25.35 11.52 15.80
N VAL A 31 25.30 12.59 16.63
CA VAL A 31 26.01 12.64 17.92
C VAL A 31 25.36 11.74 18.95
N ARG A 32 24.03 11.83 19.09
CA ARG A 32 23.27 10.97 20.00
C ARG A 32 23.34 9.53 19.56
N ARG A 33 23.19 9.25 18.25
CA ARG A 33 23.28 7.91 17.69
C ARG A 33 24.62 7.23 18.01
N ALA A 34 25.74 7.95 17.93
CA ALA A 34 27.06 7.40 18.24
C ALA A 34 27.25 6.97 19.71
N ARG A 35 26.38 7.45 20.61
CA ARG A 35 26.42 7.13 22.05
C ARG A 35 25.54 5.94 22.42
N VAL A 36 24.68 5.46 21.52
CA VAL A 36 23.79 4.33 21.80
C VAL A 36 24.55 3.02 21.60
N PRO A 37 24.66 2.16 22.62
CA PRO A 37 25.22 0.82 22.48
C PRO A 37 24.40 -0.01 21.48
N ARG A 38 25.06 -0.88 20.72
CA ARG A 38 24.40 -1.67 19.67
C ARG A 38 23.29 -2.58 20.20
N ASP A 39 23.48 -3.14 21.37
CA ASP A 39 22.52 -4.01 22.08
C ASP A 39 21.28 -3.25 22.55
N GLN A 40 21.34 -1.93 22.72
CA GLN A 40 20.23 -1.08 23.11
C GLN A 40 19.48 -0.47 21.90
N ALA A 41 20.02 -0.56 20.70
CA ALA A 41 19.45 0.11 19.54
C ALA A 41 18.00 -0.34 19.24
N ALA A 42 17.69 -1.62 19.40
CA ALA A 42 16.33 -2.14 19.22
C ALA A 42 15.34 -1.58 20.26
N SER A 43 15.75 -1.45 21.53
CA SER A 43 14.94 -0.84 22.60
C SER A 43 14.65 0.64 22.29
N VAL A 44 15.68 1.40 21.91
CA VAL A 44 15.55 2.82 21.53
C VAL A 44 14.62 2.97 20.32
N LYS A 45 14.71 2.07 19.32
CA LYS A 45 13.78 2.08 18.18
C LYS A 45 12.33 1.85 18.62
N ARG A 46 12.10 0.88 19.50
CA ARG A 46 10.77 0.58 20.05
C ARG A 46 10.21 1.80 20.80
N GLU A 47 10.99 2.40 21.67
CA GLU A 47 10.62 3.60 22.42
C GLU A 47 10.29 4.77 21.48
N TRP A 48 11.05 4.94 20.40
CA TRP A 48 10.76 5.94 19.39
C TRP A 48 9.40 5.67 18.71
N ILE A 49 9.14 4.44 18.26
CA ILE A 49 7.85 4.08 17.66
C ILE A 49 6.70 4.40 18.62
N GLN A 50 6.79 3.96 19.88
CA GLN A 50 5.78 4.22 20.91
C GLN A 50 5.60 5.71 21.18
N GLY A 51 6.70 6.47 21.25
CA GLY A 51 6.67 7.92 21.46
C GLY A 51 5.95 8.63 20.32
N VAL A 52 6.30 8.32 19.07
CA VAL A 52 5.62 8.92 17.91
C VAL A 52 4.14 8.54 17.86
N GLN A 53 3.81 7.28 18.13
CA GLN A 53 2.42 6.82 18.16
C GLN A 53 1.59 7.53 19.22
N ARG A 54 2.15 7.79 20.39
CA ARG A 54 1.49 8.52 21.49
C ARG A 54 1.31 10.00 21.17
N ASP A 55 2.34 10.65 20.63
CA ASP A 55 2.40 12.11 20.54
C ASP A 55 1.86 12.65 19.20
N TRP A 56 1.90 11.84 18.14
CA TRP A 56 1.44 12.22 16.81
C TRP A 56 0.42 11.23 16.20
N GLY A 57 0.51 9.95 16.52
CA GLY A 57 -0.36 8.90 16.00
C GLY A 57 0.39 7.88 15.13
N PRO A 58 -0.31 7.05 14.35
CA PRO A 58 0.30 5.98 13.56
C PRO A 58 1.46 6.48 12.70
N CYS A 59 2.63 5.87 12.88
CA CYS A 59 3.88 6.25 12.22
C CYS A 59 4.41 5.17 11.26
N GLY A 60 3.57 4.22 10.89
CA GLY A 60 3.98 3.16 9.98
C GLY A 60 2.86 2.29 9.46
N ARG A 61 3.20 1.55 8.39
CA ARG A 61 2.35 0.53 7.77
C ARG A 61 3.14 -0.77 7.65
N VAL A 62 2.47 -1.90 7.82
CA VAL A 62 3.02 -3.24 7.61
C VAL A 62 2.25 -3.90 6.50
N VAL A 63 2.95 -4.56 5.59
CA VAL A 63 2.34 -5.42 4.58
C VAL A 63 2.50 -6.88 4.99
N THR A 64 1.40 -7.64 4.90
CA THR A 64 1.37 -9.06 5.16
C THR A 64 1.05 -9.83 3.88
N VAL A 65 1.59 -11.03 3.78
CA VAL A 65 1.26 -12.04 2.77
C VAL A 65 0.84 -13.30 3.52
N ASP A 66 -0.40 -13.75 3.28
CA ASP A 66 -1.02 -14.87 4.01
C ASP A 66 -0.86 -14.71 5.54
N ASP A 67 -1.15 -13.48 6.02
CA ASP A 67 -1.08 -13.00 7.40
C ASP A 67 0.34 -12.92 8.01
N LEU A 68 1.39 -13.27 7.27
CA LEU A 68 2.78 -13.10 7.73
C LEU A 68 3.31 -11.71 7.39
N PRO A 69 3.85 -10.94 8.34
CA PRO A 69 4.49 -9.65 8.10
C PRO A 69 5.75 -9.82 7.24
N VAL A 70 5.77 -9.19 6.07
CA VAL A 70 6.88 -9.34 5.09
C VAL A 70 7.51 -8.01 4.70
N GLY A 71 7.02 -6.90 5.22
CA GLY A 71 7.59 -5.59 4.96
C GLY A 71 6.87 -4.48 5.70
N TYR A 72 7.51 -3.32 5.79
CA TYR A 72 6.96 -2.16 6.48
C TYR A 72 7.44 -0.85 5.87
N ALA A 73 6.72 0.23 6.19
CA ALA A 73 7.14 1.61 5.98
C ALA A 73 7.04 2.37 7.31
N LEU A 74 8.06 3.20 7.62
CA LEU A 74 8.07 4.14 8.74
C LEU A 74 8.06 5.58 8.22
N TYR A 75 7.27 6.42 8.84
CA TYR A 75 7.14 7.84 8.51
C TYR A 75 6.73 8.65 9.73
N ALA A 76 7.24 9.86 9.85
CA ALA A 76 6.91 10.77 10.94
C ALA A 76 7.16 12.24 10.55
N PRO A 77 6.60 13.22 11.28
CA PRO A 77 7.02 14.61 11.18
C PRO A 77 8.52 14.78 11.42
N ALA A 78 9.13 15.78 10.77
CA ALA A 78 10.57 16.03 10.88
C ALA A 78 11.07 16.23 12.33
N ALA A 79 10.19 16.71 13.23
CA ALA A 79 10.51 16.86 14.66
C ALA A 79 10.86 15.52 15.35
N PHE A 80 10.33 14.40 14.87
CA PHE A 80 10.65 13.06 15.38
C PHE A 80 11.78 12.39 14.61
N VAL A 81 12.33 13.04 13.58
CA VAL A 81 13.32 12.48 12.65
C VAL A 81 14.55 13.39 12.57
N PRO A 82 15.27 13.64 13.69
CA PRO A 82 16.40 14.57 13.71
C PRO A 82 17.55 14.15 12.79
N GLY A 83 17.67 12.86 12.42
CA GLY A 83 18.62 12.40 11.42
C GLY A 83 18.44 13.03 10.05
N SER A 84 17.23 13.51 9.72
CA SER A 84 16.93 14.20 8.46
C SER A 84 17.68 15.53 8.30
N ALA A 85 18.04 16.19 9.39
CA ALA A 85 18.77 17.46 9.37
C ALA A 85 20.21 17.33 8.85
N ALA A 86 20.77 16.12 8.84
CA ALA A 86 22.12 15.86 8.34
C ALA A 86 22.22 15.83 6.80
N PHE A 87 21.11 15.87 6.09
CA PHE A 87 21.13 15.84 4.63
C PHE A 87 21.39 17.23 4.01
N PRO A 88 22.17 17.29 2.92
CA PRO A 88 22.47 18.59 2.25
C PRO A 88 21.21 19.26 1.67
N THR A 89 20.15 18.47 1.46
CA THR A 89 18.88 18.96 0.93
C THR A 89 17.82 19.23 2.00
N ALA A 90 18.20 19.19 3.29
CA ALA A 90 17.37 19.62 4.40
C ALA A 90 17.13 21.16 4.37
N PRO A 91 16.15 21.68 5.11
CA PRO A 91 15.16 20.97 5.91
C PRO A 91 14.01 20.38 5.08
N VAL A 92 13.24 19.47 5.68
CA VAL A 92 11.94 19.02 5.17
C VAL A 92 10.92 20.15 5.24
N SER A 93 9.98 20.19 4.31
CA SER A 93 8.91 21.20 4.29
C SER A 93 8.00 21.05 5.52
N ALA A 94 7.55 22.19 6.07
CA ALA A 94 6.75 22.20 7.31
C ALA A 94 5.39 21.48 7.18
N ASP A 95 4.87 21.37 5.96
CA ASP A 95 3.61 20.72 5.63
C ASP A 95 3.76 19.25 5.25
N ALA A 96 4.95 18.68 5.37
CA ALA A 96 5.27 17.30 4.99
C ALA A 96 5.72 16.44 6.16
N VAL A 97 5.46 15.15 6.06
CA VAL A 97 6.11 14.11 6.88
C VAL A 97 7.26 13.48 6.11
N VAL A 98 8.20 12.87 6.82
CA VAL A 98 9.34 12.16 6.24
C VAL A 98 9.04 10.67 6.14
N LEU A 99 9.13 10.10 4.95
CA LEU A 99 9.24 8.65 4.76
C LEU A 99 10.70 8.26 5.03
N THR A 100 10.93 7.62 6.17
CA THR A 100 12.28 7.32 6.66
C THR A 100 12.78 5.96 6.19
N ARG A 101 11.93 4.96 6.24
CA ARG A 101 12.30 3.61 5.86
C ARG A 101 11.14 2.90 5.18
N LEU A 102 11.45 2.14 4.16
CA LEU A 102 10.57 1.17 3.54
C LEU A 102 11.41 -0.08 3.25
N TRP A 103 10.96 -1.20 3.78
CA TRP A 103 11.63 -2.47 3.60
C TRP A 103 10.63 -3.56 3.26
N VAL A 104 11.03 -4.44 2.36
CA VAL A 104 10.27 -5.64 1.97
C VAL A 104 11.26 -6.80 1.91
N SER A 105 10.87 -7.96 2.44
CA SER A 105 11.74 -9.14 2.46
C SER A 105 12.19 -9.47 1.03
N PRO A 106 13.45 -9.86 0.84
CA PRO A 106 14.03 -10.09 -0.50
C PRO A 106 13.17 -11.03 -1.36
N GLU A 107 12.61 -12.08 -0.75
CA GLU A 107 11.83 -13.12 -1.41
C GLU A 107 10.47 -12.61 -1.92
N GLN A 108 10.00 -11.48 -1.38
CA GLN A 108 8.70 -10.87 -1.70
C GLN A 108 8.82 -9.61 -2.57
N ARG A 109 10.05 -9.24 -2.97
CA ARG A 109 10.29 -8.10 -3.84
C ARG A 109 9.80 -8.36 -5.27
N GLY A 110 9.64 -7.28 -6.04
CA GLY A 110 9.14 -7.37 -7.43
C GLY A 110 7.62 -7.53 -7.54
N GLY A 111 6.92 -7.93 -6.48
CA GLY A 111 5.48 -8.16 -6.46
C GLY A 111 4.61 -6.92 -6.15
N GLY A 112 5.16 -5.70 -6.15
CA GLY A 112 4.39 -4.46 -5.92
C GLY A 112 4.14 -4.10 -4.45
N LEU A 113 4.66 -4.86 -3.47
CA LEU A 113 4.42 -4.62 -2.04
C LEU A 113 4.96 -3.26 -1.55
N GLY A 114 6.08 -2.79 -2.09
CA GLY A 114 6.60 -1.46 -1.78
C GLY A 114 5.63 -0.34 -2.22
N ARG A 115 5.04 -0.46 -3.40
CA ARG A 115 3.99 0.45 -3.88
C ARG A 115 2.75 0.40 -2.98
N MET A 116 2.34 -0.81 -2.57
CA MET A 116 1.21 -1.02 -1.67
C MET A 116 1.43 -0.34 -0.30
N LEU A 117 2.66 -0.40 0.24
CA LEU A 117 3.04 0.31 1.48
C LEU A 117 2.91 1.82 1.31
N VAL A 118 3.44 2.40 0.21
CA VAL A 118 3.34 3.84 -0.07
C VAL A 118 1.88 4.27 -0.24
N GLN A 119 1.08 3.52 -0.97
CA GLN A 119 -0.35 3.79 -1.13
C GLN A 119 -1.12 3.73 0.19
N SER A 120 -0.83 2.73 1.03
CA SER A 120 -1.45 2.58 2.34
C SER A 120 -1.04 3.69 3.31
N MET A 121 0.21 4.14 3.26
CA MET A 121 0.70 5.33 3.97
C MET A 121 -0.04 6.59 3.51
N ALA A 122 -0.10 6.84 2.21
CA ALA A 122 -0.77 8.02 1.66
C ALA A 122 -2.25 8.06 2.06
N LYS A 123 -2.94 6.93 1.98
CA LYS A 123 -4.34 6.79 2.41
C LYS A 123 -4.52 7.17 3.88
N ASP A 124 -3.71 6.59 4.78
CA ASP A 124 -3.77 6.87 6.22
C ASP A 124 -3.53 8.37 6.51
N LEU A 125 -2.53 8.98 5.88
CA LEU A 125 -2.21 10.40 6.07
C LEU A 125 -3.31 11.32 5.58
N VAL A 126 -3.95 11.01 4.46
CA VAL A 126 -5.10 11.76 3.93
C VAL A 126 -6.33 11.62 4.83
N GLU A 127 -6.67 10.41 5.24
CA GLU A 127 -7.81 10.14 6.12
C GLU A 127 -7.69 10.90 7.45
N ARG A 128 -6.48 10.95 8.00
CA ARG A 128 -6.19 11.70 9.24
C ARG A 128 -5.97 13.19 9.03
N ARG A 129 -5.90 13.66 7.78
CA ARG A 129 -5.51 15.06 7.45
C ARG A 129 -4.21 15.47 8.13
N ALA A 130 -3.26 14.55 8.21
CA ALA A 130 -2.05 14.70 9.02
C ALA A 130 -1.05 15.70 8.41
N CYS A 131 -0.99 15.81 7.08
CA CYS A 131 -0.06 16.66 6.34
C CYS A 131 -0.53 16.86 4.88
N ALA A 132 0.11 17.74 4.14
CA ALA A 132 -0.17 17.96 2.73
C ALA A 132 0.62 17.03 1.81
N ALA A 133 1.81 16.62 2.25
CA ALA A 133 2.74 15.84 1.44
C ALA A 133 3.57 14.85 2.26
N VAL A 134 4.22 13.94 1.56
CA VAL A 134 5.31 13.12 2.08
C VAL A 134 6.60 13.50 1.36
N GLU A 135 7.66 13.71 2.12
CA GLU A 135 9.00 13.89 1.58
C GLU A 135 9.90 12.72 1.95
N ALA A 136 10.86 12.43 1.09
CA ALA A 136 11.88 11.43 1.32
C ALA A 136 13.22 11.92 0.75
N PHE A 137 14.30 11.49 1.33
CA PHE A 137 15.63 11.67 0.75
C PHE A 137 15.91 10.46 -0.14
N GLY A 138 16.23 10.71 -1.41
CA GLY A 138 16.56 9.68 -2.37
C GLY A 138 18.04 9.35 -2.33
N ALA A 139 18.41 8.09 -2.54
CA ALA A 139 19.77 7.68 -2.78
C ALA A 139 19.99 7.42 -4.26
N VAL A 140 20.94 8.15 -4.87
CA VAL A 140 21.37 7.91 -6.26
C VAL A 140 22.25 6.65 -6.32
N GLN A 141 23.08 6.45 -5.32
CA GLN A 141 23.89 5.24 -5.14
C GLN A 141 23.22 4.31 -4.11
N ARG A 142 23.61 3.03 -4.14
CA ARG A 142 23.09 2.04 -3.19
C ARG A 142 23.33 2.47 -1.75
N SER A 143 22.30 2.44 -0.95
CA SER A 143 22.31 2.76 0.48
C SER A 143 21.41 1.78 1.23
N ASP A 144 21.83 1.38 2.44
CA ASP A 144 21.00 0.55 3.33
C ASP A 144 20.10 1.40 4.22
N GLN A 145 20.33 2.71 4.27
CA GLN A 145 19.61 3.65 5.15
C GLN A 145 18.66 4.58 4.42
N VAL A 146 18.86 4.77 3.12
CA VAL A 146 18.15 5.75 2.29
C VAL A 146 17.51 5.04 1.11
N LEU A 147 16.28 5.39 0.80
CA LEU A 147 15.52 4.75 -0.29
C LEU A 147 16.10 5.11 -1.67
N PRO A 148 16.14 4.16 -2.61
CA PRO A 148 16.60 4.46 -3.97
C PRO A 148 15.72 5.53 -4.65
N GLU A 149 16.34 6.53 -5.28
CA GLU A 149 15.64 7.58 -6.04
C GLU A 149 14.70 7.00 -7.10
N GLY A 150 15.17 6.00 -7.85
CA GLY A 150 14.37 5.34 -8.88
C GLY A 150 13.12 4.64 -8.33
N PHE A 151 13.19 4.07 -7.12
CA PHE A 151 12.01 3.53 -6.46
C PHE A 151 11.04 4.66 -6.09
N LEU A 152 11.52 5.72 -5.45
CA LEU A 152 10.69 6.87 -5.06
C LEU A 152 9.98 7.47 -6.27
N SER A 153 10.69 7.70 -7.38
CA SER A 153 10.11 8.17 -8.64
C SER A 153 9.03 7.23 -9.16
N SER A 154 9.26 5.91 -9.11
CA SER A 154 8.32 4.90 -9.58
C SER A 154 7.00 4.85 -8.80
N VAL A 155 6.98 5.36 -7.57
CA VAL A 155 5.79 5.38 -6.70
C VAL A 155 5.17 6.78 -6.54
N GLY A 156 5.63 7.77 -7.31
CA GLY A 156 4.99 9.07 -7.44
C GLY A 156 5.67 10.23 -6.71
N PHE A 157 6.89 10.04 -6.22
CA PHE A 157 7.69 11.16 -5.73
C PHE A 157 8.37 11.88 -6.89
N ILE A 158 8.40 13.20 -6.82
CA ILE A 158 9.13 14.08 -7.75
C ILE A 158 10.24 14.81 -7.00
N THR A 159 11.34 15.10 -7.70
CA THR A 159 12.46 15.83 -7.10
C THR A 159 12.05 17.25 -6.74
N GLN A 160 12.05 17.57 -5.46
CA GLN A 160 11.80 18.90 -4.91
C GLN A 160 13.09 19.73 -4.81
N ARG A 161 14.17 19.09 -4.37
CA ARG A 161 15.50 19.70 -4.27
C ARG A 161 16.55 18.76 -4.81
N ALA A 162 17.13 19.12 -5.93
CA ALA A 162 18.15 18.30 -6.59
C ALA A 162 19.45 18.26 -5.79
N HIS A 163 20.11 17.11 -5.79
CA HIS A 163 21.45 16.92 -5.26
C HIS A 163 22.08 15.66 -5.88
N PRO A 164 23.39 15.64 -6.20
CA PRO A 164 24.02 14.52 -6.90
C PRO A 164 23.87 13.16 -6.22
N ASN A 165 23.88 13.13 -4.87
CA ASN A 165 23.84 11.88 -4.11
C ASN A 165 22.56 11.69 -3.28
N SER A 166 21.90 12.80 -2.89
CA SER A 166 20.79 12.76 -1.92
C SER A 166 19.73 13.80 -2.27
N PRO A 167 19.04 13.68 -3.41
CA PRO A 167 17.93 14.57 -3.75
C PRO A 167 16.82 14.42 -2.71
N ARG A 168 16.16 15.54 -2.39
CA ARG A 168 14.94 15.51 -1.61
C ARG A 168 13.75 15.45 -2.56
N MET A 169 12.92 14.45 -2.36
CA MET A 169 11.79 14.12 -3.22
C MET A 169 10.48 14.29 -2.45
N ARG A 170 9.42 14.68 -3.16
CA ARG A 170 8.13 14.99 -2.56
C ARG A 170 7.00 14.32 -3.32
N MET A 171 6.01 13.82 -2.59
CA MET A 171 4.75 13.30 -3.11
C MET A 171 3.59 14.08 -2.48
N GLU A 172 2.81 14.74 -3.32
CA GLU A 172 1.58 15.45 -2.90
C GLU A 172 0.46 14.45 -2.62
N LEU A 173 -0.07 14.46 -1.40
CA LEU A 173 -1.06 13.46 -0.98
C LEU A 173 -2.40 13.60 -1.71
N ARG A 174 -2.85 14.83 -1.99
CA ARG A 174 -4.12 15.06 -2.70
C ARG A 174 -4.07 14.57 -4.15
N SER A 175 -2.91 14.70 -4.80
CA SER A 175 -2.72 14.22 -6.18
C SER A 175 -2.59 12.70 -6.23
N ALA A 176 -1.92 12.11 -5.26
CA ALA A 176 -1.74 10.66 -5.18
C ALA A 176 -3.07 9.89 -5.02
N VAL A 177 -4.01 10.45 -4.27
CA VAL A 177 -5.35 9.85 -4.10
C VAL A 177 -6.18 9.99 -5.36
N LYS A 178 -6.19 11.17 -6.01
CA LYS A 178 -6.93 11.38 -7.26
C LYS A 178 -6.48 10.45 -8.37
N LEU A 179 -5.16 10.32 -8.56
CA LEU A 179 -4.60 9.44 -9.60
C LEU A 179 -4.97 7.97 -9.38
N ARG A 180 -5.04 7.53 -8.12
CA ARG A 180 -5.48 6.19 -7.77
C ARG A 180 -6.95 5.98 -8.13
N ASP A 181 -7.82 6.89 -7.73
CA ASP A 181 -9.26 6.79 -7.97
C ASP A 181 -9.56 6.80 -9.48
N GLU A 182 -8.83 7.59 -10.27
CA GLU A 182 -8.94 7.60 -11.73
C GLU A 182 -8.49 6.27 -12.36
N VAL A 183 -7.39 5.68 -11.87
CA VAL A 183 -6.89 4.38 -12.34
C VAL A 183 -7.84 3.24 -11.95
N GLU A 184 -8.35 3.20 -10.71
CA GLU A 184 -9.34 2.21 -10.29
C GLU A 184 -10.63 2.31 -11.12
N GLN A 185 -11.13 3.52 -11.36
CA GLN A 185 -12.31 3.74 -12.22
C GLN A 185 -12.06 3.32 -13.68
N ALA A 186 -10.87 3.58 -14.22
CA ALA A 186 -10.51 3.15 -15.56
C ALA A 186 -10.45 1.61 -15.67
N LEU A 187 -9.87 0.95 -14.68
CA LEU A 187 -9.81 -0.52 -14.61
C LEU A 187 -11.21 -1.14 -14.44
N GLU A 188 -12.09 -0.55 -13.63
CA GLU A 188 -13.47 -1.00 -13.50
C GLU A 188 -14.27 -0.83 -14.80
N ARG A 189 -14.05 0.28 -15.52
CA ARG A 189 -14.69 0.49 -16.85
C ARG A 189 -14.23 -0.57 -17.85
N LEU A 190 -12.93 -0.87 -17.90
CA LEU A 190 -12.38 -1.93 -18.75
C LEU A 190 -12.91 -3.32 -18.36
N ALA A 191 -13.00 -3.62 -17.06
CA ALA A 191 -13.54 -4.89 -16.58
C ALA A 191 -15.03 -5.06 -16.93
N ARG A 192 -15.81 -3.96 -16.91
CA ARG A 192 -17.22 -3.99 -17.37
C ARG A 192 -17.35 -4.23 -18.86
N LEU A 193 -16.44 -3.66 -19.67
CA LEU A 193 -16.44 -3.85 -21.12
C LEU A 193 -15.97 -5.26 -21.53
N LEU A 194 -15.15 -5.91 -20.72
CA LEU A 194 -14.63 -7.25 -20.94
C LEU A 194 -15.51 -8.37 -20.35
N LYS A 195 -16.60 -8.03 -19.61
CA LYS A 195 -17.58 -9.03 -19.22
C LYS A 195 -18.37 -9.44 -20.45
N PRO A 196 -18.30 -10.73 -20.89
CA PRO A 196 -19.10 -11.19 -21.98
C PRO A 196 -20.58 -11.01 -21.61
N ALA A 197 -21.36 -10.41 -22.50
CA ALA A 197 -22.80 -10.30 -22.36
C ALA A 197 -23.34 -11.72 -22.16
N LYS A 198 -23.79 -12.05 -20.96
CA LYS A 198 -24.47 -13.30 -20.67
C LYS A 198 -25.71 -13.33 -21.53
N GLY A 199 -25.72 -14.26 -22.50
CA GLY A 199 -26.62 -14.36 -23.60
C GLY A 199 -28.09 -14.15 -23.26
N ALA A 200 -28.74 -13.36 -24.07
CA ALA A 200 -30.11 -13.50 -24.38
C ALA A 200 -30.28 -14.84 -25.14
N ALA A 201 -30.43 -15.92 -24.39
CA ALA A 201 -31.01 -17.15 -24.96
C ALA A 201 -32.47 -16.87 -25.14
N GLY A 202 -32.84 -16.58 -26.41
CA GLY A 202 -34.20 -16.36 -26.81
C GLY A 202 -35.10 -17.56 -26.48
N GLU A 203 -36.17 -17.30 -25.78
CA GLU A 203 -37.35 -18.15 -25.82
C GLU A 203 -37.89 -18.18 -27.25
N VAL A 204 -37.59 -19.25 -27.96
CA VAL A 204 -38.32 -19.61 -29.17
C VAL A 204 -39.62 -20.26 -28.71
N SER A 205 -40.65 -19.45 -28.57
CA SER A 205 -42.05 -19.88 -28.47
C SER A 205 -42.40 -20.70 -29.74
N ARG A 206 -42.57 -22.00 -29.60
CA ARG A 206 -43.19 -22.85 -30.61
C ARG A 206 -44.71 -22.68 -30.49
N SER A 207 -45.24 -21.74 -31.21
CA SER A 207 -46.62 -21.71 -31.65
C SER A 207 -46.71 -22.50 -32.96
N LEU A 208 -47.21 -23.67 -32.92
CA LEU A 208 -47.74 -24.38 -34.11
C LEU A 208 -49.09 -25.01 -33.74
N GLY A 209 -50.08 -24.38 -34.18
CA GLY A 209 -51.25 -24.68 -34.93
C GLY A 209 -51.98 -25.96 -34.51
N SER A 210 -53.11 -25.73 -33.85
CA SER A 210 -54.24 -26.64 -33.83
C SER A 210 -54.98 -26.57 -35.16
N VAL A 211 -55.09 -27.67 -35.88
CA VAL A 211 -56.13 -27.88 -36.90
C VAL A 211 -56.60 -29.32 -36.80
N HIS A 212 -57.85 -29.41 -36.40
CA HIS A 212 -58.94 -30.22 -36.90
C HIS A 212 -58.67 -31.71 -37.16
N SER A 213 -59.31 -32.60 -36.48
CA SER A 213 -60.55 -33.23 -37.09
C SER A 213 -61.24 -34.17 -36.11
N ALA A 214 -62.50 -33.99 -36.18
CA ALA A 214 -63.51 -34.79 -35.52
C ALA A 214 -63.57 -36.24 -36.05
N GLU A 215 -64.22 -37.04 -35.29
CA GLU A 215 -65.13 -38.12 -35.62
C GLU A 215 -64.81 -39.51 -35.05
N ARG A 216 -65.83 -39.87 -34.31
CA ARG A 216 -66.57 -41.16 -34.19
C ARG A 216 -65.92 -42.19 -33.28
N SER A 217 -66.56 -42.37 -32.20
CA SER A 217 -67.76 -43.25 -31.93
C SER A 217 -67.44 -44.73 -31.73
N SER A 218 -68.02 -45.19 -30.66
CA SER A 218 -68.40 -46.61 -30.40
C SER A 218 -67.35 -47.60 -30.00
N ASP A 219 -67.40 -48.16 -28.97
CA ASP A 219 -68.34 -49.08 -28.38
C ASP A 219 -67.63 -50.11 -27.51
N ALA A 220 -68.20 -50.33 -26.42
CA ALA A 220 -68.47 -51.60 -25.79
C ALA A 220 -67.38 -52.48 -25.16
N LEU A 221 -67.60 -52.55 -23.92
CA LEU A 221 -67.82 -53.72 -23.13
C LEU A 221 -66.69 -54.72 -22.81
N ARG A 222 -66.59 -54.86 -21.56
CA ARG A 222 -66.63 -56.10 -20.80
C ARG A 222 -65.26 -56.66 -20.32
N ARG A 223 -65.30 -56.73 -19.04
CA ARG A 223 -65.09 -57.85 -18.12
C ARG A 223 -63.71 -58.16 -17.72
N SER A 224 -63.62 -58.01 -16.44
CA SER A 224 -63.37 -59.05 -15.43
C SER A 224 -62.02 -59.75 -15.57
N THR A 225 -61.17 -59.56 -14.64
CA THR A 225 -61.12 -60.27 -13.35
C THR A 225 -60.20 -59.49 -12.43
#